data_720554ef7478e831e07fb970bca1acb6
#
_entry.id   720554ef7478e831e07fb970bca1acb6
#
_cell.length_a   1.000
_cell.length_b   1.000
_cell.length_c   1.000
_cell.angle_alpha   90.00
_cell.angle_beta   90.00
_cell.angle_gamma   90.00
#
_symmetry.space_group_name_H-M   'P 1'
#
loop_
_entity.id
_entity.type
_entity.pdbx_description
1 polymer ?
#
loop_
_entity_poly.entity_id
_entity_poly.type
_entity_poly.pdbx_seq_one_letter_code
_entity_poly.pdbx_strand_id
1 'polypeptide(L)'
;SLVGSEMCIRDRPQRMRNAEEGIKNLAEKVDAIVTIPNDLLLKIADKKVTIKDSFKLADDVLRQGVQGIIEVITQRGIMNCDFADVRTIMKDSGVAHMGIGVGKGENAAQDAVRAAIESPLLETSIEGAENVLLNITGGSEFSLVDMGEVSSIVRDLVSEEANIIVGTAMDDNLKDEIKVT
;
A
#
# COMPACT_ATOMS: atom_id res chain seq x y z
N SER A 1 -16.92 -4.82 -11.57
CA SER A 1 -16.17 -4.57 -10.36
C SER A 1 -15.88 -5.89 -9.65
N LEU A 2 -14.61 -6.24 -9.57
CA LEU A 2 -14.12 -7.50 -8.97
C LEU A 2 -14.11 -7.45 -7.43
N VAL A 3 -14.26 -6.27 -6.82
CA VAL A 3 -14.22 -6.04 -5.37
C VAL A 3 -15.36 -6.74 -4.59
N GLY A 4 -16.50 -7.00 -5.22
CA GLY A 4 -17.64 -7.66 -4.56
C GLY A 4 -17.61 -9.18 -4.57
N SER A 5 -16.66 -9.80 -5.25
CA SER A 5 -16.68 -11.26 -5.44
C SER A 5 -15.91 -12.03 -4.36
N GLU A 6 -14.88 -11.47 -3.77
CA GLU A 6 -13.98 -12.23 -2.88
C GLU A 6 -14.54 -12.51 -1.49
N MET A 7 -15.32 -11.62 -0.87
CA MET A 7 -15.96 -11.90 0.42
C MET A 7 -16.94 -13.12 0.40
N CYS A 8 -17.43 -13.49 -0.79
CA CYS A 8 -18.28 -14.66 -0.99
C CYS A 8 -17.52 -15.85 -1.59
N ILE A 9 -16.23 -15.74 -1.87
CA ILE A 9 -15.45 -16.71 -2.64
C ILE A 9 -15.05 -17.89 -1.78
N ARG A 10 -14.66 -17.65 -0.53
CA ARG A 10 -14.15 -18.69 0.37
C ARG A 10 -15.10 -19.87 0.59
N ASP A 11 -16.42 -19.63 0.56
CA ASP A 11 -17.42 -20.68 0.74
C ASP A 11 -17.87 -21.36 -0.57
N ARG A 12 -17.28 -20.97 -1.72
CA ARG A 12 -17.65 -21.50 -3.03
C ARG A 12 -16.41 -21.75 -3.89
N PRO A 13 -15.89 -22.98 -3.90
CA PRO A 13 -14.67 -23.37 -4.63
C PRO A 13 -14.65 -22.99 -6.11
N GLN A 14 -15.82 -22.95 -6.75
CA GLN A 14 -15.94 -22.57 -8.16
C GLN A 14 -15.69 -21.08 -8.40
N ARG A 15 -16.13 -20.21 -7.47
CA ARG A 15 -15.86 -18.76 -7.58
C ARG A 15 -14.39 -18.44 -7.36
N MET A 16 -13.74 -19.17 -6.45
CA MET A 16 -12.30 -19.03 -6.21
C MET A 16 -11.51 -19.39 -7.48
N ARG A 17 -11.81 -20.52 -8.10
CA ARG A 17 -11.17 -20.90 -9.36
C ARG A 17 -11.37 -19.88 -10.47
N ASN A 18 -12.57 -19.34 -10.60
CA ASN A 18 -12.86 -18.30 -11.61
C ASN A 18 -12.08 -17.00 -11.32
N ALA A 19 -11.91 -16.64 -10.05
CA ALA A 19 -11.13 -15.48 -9.65
C ALA A 19 -9.63 -15.70 -9.90
N GLU A 20 -9.09 -16.86 -9.54
CA GLU A 20 -7.70 -17.23 -9.81
C GLU A 20 -7.39 -17.24 -11.33
N GLU A 21 -8.30 -17.79 -12.13
CA GLU A 21 -8.20 -17.77 -13.59
C GLU A 21 -8.26 -16.33 -14.13
N GLY A 22 -9.15 -15.51 -13.58
CA GLY A 22 -9.26 -14.09 -13.93
C GLY A 22 -7.98 -13.31 -13.60
N ILE A 23 -7.42 -13.53 -12.41
CA ILE A 23 -6.14 -12.92 -11.98
C ILE A 23 -5.01 -13.36 -12.92
N LYS A 24 -4.92 -14.64 -13.22
CA LYS A 24 -3.90 -15.17 -14.14
C LYS A 24 -4.00 -14.56 -15.53
N ASN A 25 -5.20 -14.50 -16.08
CA ASN A 25 -5.43 -13.89 -17.41
C ASN A 25 -5.13 -12.39 -17.42
N LEU A 26 -5.37 -11.69 -16.30
CA LEU A 26 -5.06 -10.27 -16.16
C LEU A 26 -3.55 -10.07 -16.01
N ALA A 27 -2.88 -10.91 -15.22
CA ALA A 27 -1.44 -10.84 -15.00
C ALA A 27 -0.63 -10.94 -16.31
N GLU A 28 -1.15 -11.66 -17.34
CA GLU A 28 -0.52 -11.75 -18.66
C GLU A 28 -0.67 -10.46 -19.49
N LYS A 29 -1.53 -9.53 -19.08
CA LYS A 29 -1.88 -8.32 -19.82
C LYS A 29 -1.41 -7.02 -19.16
N VAL A 30 -0.92 -7.10 -17.93
CA VAL A 30 -0.50 -5.94 -17.14
C VAL A 30 0.92 -6.14 -16.64
N ASP A 31 1.63 -5.05 -16.39
CA ASP A 31 3.00 -5.07 -15.88
C ASP A 31 3.05 -5.37 -14.39
N ALA A 32 2.06 -4.88 -13.65
CA ALA A 32 1.91 -5.09 -12.22
C ALA A 32 0.45 -5.36 -11.86
N ILE A 33 0.22 -6.27 -10.93
CA ILE A 33 -1.10 -6.56 -10.37
C ILE A 33 -1.05 -6.51 -8.85
N VAL A 34 -1.94 -5.72 -8.26
CA VAL A 34 -2.12 -5.66 -6.81
C VAL A 34 -3.40 -6.40 -6.45
N THR A 35 -3.30 -7.41 -5.61
CA THR A 35 -4.45 -8.12 -5.05
C THR A 35 -4.67 -7.69 -3.61
N ILE A 36 -5.93 -7.44 -3.24
CA ILE A 36 -6.32 -7.11 -1.87
C ILE A 36 -7.22 -8.22 -1.37
N PRO A 37 -6.74 -9.08 -0.44
CA PRO A 37 -7.55 -10.17 0.09
C PRO A 37 -8.63 -9.60 1.00
N ASN A 38 -9.88 -9.75 0.60
CA ASN A 38 -11.03 -9.22 1.35
C ASN A 38 -11.16 -9.82 2.76
N ASP A 39 -10.70 -11.05 2.96
CA ASP A 39 -10.67 -11.69 4.28
C ASP A 39 -9.79 -10.91 5.27
N LEU A 40 -8.74 -10.25 4.79
CA LEU A 40 -7.83 -9.46 5.61
C LEU A 40 -8.42 -8.09 5.95
N LEU A 41 -9.31 -7.57 5.11
CA LEU A 41 -10.06 -6.33 5.41
C LEU A 41 -10.94 -6.49 6.66
N LEU A 42 -11.44 -7.70 6.92
CA LEU A 42 -12.23 -7.99 8.12
C LEU A 42 -11.39 -7.93 9.40
N LYS A 43 -10.07 -8.08 9.31
CA LYS A 43 -9.16 -7.94 10.46
C LYS A 43 -8.90 -6.48 10.82
N ILE A 44 -9.03 -5.58 9.84
CA ILE A 44 -8.86 -4.13 10.01
C ILE A 44 -10.18 -3.49 10.45
N ALA A 45 -11.29 -4.13 10.09
CA ALA A 45 -12.63 -3.64 10.39
C ALA A 45 -12.97 -3.84 11.88
N ASP A 46 -13.56 -2.83 12.49
CA ASP A 46 -14.16 -2.95 13.83
C ASP A 46 -15.24 -4.03 13.87
N LYS A 47 -15.37 -4.72 15.01
CA LYS A 47 -16.29 -5.86 15.23
C LYS A 47 -17.78 -5.59 14.94
N LYS A 48 -18.15 -4.34 14.59
CA LYS A 48 -19.54 -3.91 14.32
C LYS A 48 -19.76 -3.48 12.87
N VAL A 49 -18.85 -3.80 11.95
CA VAL A 49 -18.95 -3.37 10.56
C VAL A 49 -20.04 -4.15 9.83
N THR A 50 -20.93 -3.45 9.16
CA THR A 50 -21.95 -4.07 8.30
C THR A 50 -21.33 -4.56 6.99
N ILE A 51 -22.01 -5.49 6.28
CA ILE A 51 -21.56 -5.95 4.96
C ILE A 51 -21.35 -4.78 3.99
N LYS A 52 -22.25 -3.79 4.04
CA LYS A 52 -22.16 -2.59 3.19
C LYS A 52 -20.91 -1.75 3.52
N ASP A 53 -20.56 -1.66 4.78
CA ASP A 53 -19.39 -0.90 5.22
C ASP A 53 -18.09 -1.66 4.92
N SER A 54 -18.11 -2.99 4.92
CA SER A 54 -16.98 -3.82 4.48
C SER A 54 -16.62 -3.59 3.02
N PHE A 55 -17.61 -3.42 2.14
CA PHE A 55 -17.36 -3.06 0.75
C PHE A 55 -16.79 -1.66 0.60
N LYS A 56 -17.27 -0.69 1.39
CA LYS A 56 -16.69 0.65 1.42
C LYS A 56 -15.24 0.63 1.90
N LEU A 57 -14.92 -0.19 2.87
CA LEU A 57 -13.55 -0.34 3.36
C LEU A 57 -12.64 -0.89 2.26
N ALA A 58 -13.09 -1.89 1.50
CA ALA A 58 -12.34 -2.42 0.35
C ALA A 58 -12.12 -1.34 -0.73
N ASP A 59 -13.16 -0.60 -1.07
CA ASP A 59 -13.07 0.51 -2.03
C ASP A 59 -12.13 1.62 -1.52
N ASP A 60 -12.13 1.91 -0.22
CA ASP A 60 -11.28 2.93 0.37
C ASP A 60 -9.81 2.52 0.39
N VAL A 61 -9.51 1.27 0.70
CA VAL A 61 -8.15 0.71 0.63
C VAL A 61 -7.61 0.78 -0.80
N LEU A 62 -8.41 0.36 -1.79
CA LEU A 62 -8.02 0.45 -3.19
C LEU A 62 -7.79 1.90 -3.63
N ARG A 63 -8.70 2.81 -3.23
CA ARG A 63 -8.56 4.24 -3.48
C ARG A 63 -7.27 4.79 -2.88
N GLN A 64 -6.95 4.44 -1.63
CA GLN A 64 -5.72 4.89 -0.97
C GLN A 64 -4.47 4.38 -1.66
N GLY A 65 -4.46 3.13 -2.14
CA GLY A 65 -3.35 2.57 -2.89
C GLY A 65 -3.11 3.28 -4.21
N VAL A 66 -4.16 3.49 -4.99
CA VAL A 66 -4.08 4.24 -6.26
C VAL A 66 -3.67 5.69 -6.01
N GLN A 67 -4.24 6.32 -4.99
CA GLN A 67 -3.90 7.69 -4.60
C GLN A 67 -2.43 7.80 -4.18
N GLY A 68 -1.91 6.87 -3.38
CA GLY A 68 -0.50 6.84 -2.99
C GLY A 68 0.45 6.83 -4.19
N ILE A 69 0.17 6.02 -5.20
CA ILE A 69 0.95 5.97 -6.45
C ILE A 69 0.85 7.30 -7.21
N ILE A 70 -0.35 7.86 -7.32
CA ILE A 70 -0.56 9.14 -8.01
C ILE A 70 0.15 10.28 -7.29
N GLU A 71 0.07 10.34 -5.98
CA GLU A 71 0.69 11.38 -5.15
C GLU A 71 2.20 11.41 -5.32
N VAL A 72 2.86 10.27 -5.38
CA VAL A 72 4.30 10.16 -5.63
C VAL A 72 4.71 10.85 -6.94
N ILE A 73 3.84 10.80 -7.96
CA ILE A 73 4.12 11.34 -9.29
C ILE A 73 3.71 12.79 -9.41
N THR A 74 2.56 13.18 -8.83
CA THR A 74 1.88 14.44 -9.15
C THR A 74 2.03 15.52 -8.10
N GLN A 75 2.20 15.15 -6.83
CA GLN A 75 2.29 16.12 -5.76
C GLN A 75 3.72 16.67 -5.60
N ARG A 76 3.80 17.98 -5.38
CA ARG A 76 5.05 18.63 -5.00
C ARG A 76 5.31 18.34 -3.53
N GLY A 77 6.12 17.35 -3.27
CA GLY A 77 6.64 17.03 -1.94
C GLY A 77 8.06 17.53 -1.74
N ILE A 78 8.67 17.15 -0.63
CA ILE A 78 10.09 17.44 -0.32
C ILE A 78 10.99 16.67 -1.29
N MET A 79 10.59 15.46 -1.68
CA MET A 79 11.22 14.66 -2.74
C MET A 79 10.14 14.24 -3.74
N ASN A 80 10.38 14.57 -5.00
CA ASN A 80 9.52 14.18 -6.11
C ASN A 80 10.16 13.00 -6.83
N CYS A 81 9.36 11.98 -7.12
CA CYS A 81 9.75 10.92 -8.04
C CYS A 81 9.36 11.28 -9.46
N ASP A 82 10.21 10.94 -10.41
CA ASP A 82 9.86 11.00 -11.83
C ASP A 82 8.93 9.83 -12.17
N PHE A 83 8.01 10.07 -13.10
CA PHE A 83 7.17 9.01 -13.68
C PHE A 83 8.01 7.86 -14.25
N ALA A 84 9.19 8.18 -14.80
CA ALA A 84 10.12 7.19 -15.31
C ALA A 84 10.62 6.22 -14.24
N ASP A 85 10.86 6.71 -13.02
CA ASP A 85 11.32 5.90 -11.89
C ASP A 85 10.22 4.94 -11.43
N VAL A 86 8.99 5.45 -11.26
CA VAL A 86 7.83 4.62 -10.90
C VAL A 86 7.56 3.58 -11.98
N ARG A 87 7.65 3.95 -13.25
CA ARG A 87 7.51 3.03 -14.37
C ARG A 87 8.55 1.92 -14.33
N THR A 88 9.80 2.25 -14.01
CA THR A 88 10.89 1.26 -13.95
C THR A 88 10.63 0.21 -12.88
N ILE A 89 10.09 0.60 -11.71
CA ILE A 89 9.72 -0.35 -10.65
C ILE A 89 8.51 -1.19 -11.03
N MET A 90 7.49 -0.60 -11.65
CA MET A 90 6.22 -1.29 -11.91
C MET A 90 6.21 -2.12 -13.19
N LYS A 91 7.13 -1.84 -14.11
CA LYS A 91 7.19 -2.57 -15.38
C LYS A 91 7.66 -4.01 -15.13
N ASP A 92 6.88 -4.97 -15.64
CA ASP A 92 7.16 -6.41 -15.56
C ASP A 92 7.35 -6.93 -14.12
N SER A 93 6.81 -6.20 -13.11
CA SER A 93 6.99 -6.55 -11.69
C SER A 93 6.08 -7.70 -11.21
N GLY A 94 5.05 -8.04 -11.98
CA GLY A 94 4.17 -9.15 -11.66
C GLY A 94 3.24 -8.84 -10.49
N VAL A 95 3.21 -9.72 -9.48
CA VAL A 95 2.35 -9.53 -8.30
C VAL A 95 2.98 -8.55 -7.33
N ALA A 96 2.24 -7.49 -7.00
CA ALA A 96 2.63 -6.49 -6.03
C ALA A 96 1.72 -6.55 -4.78
N HIS A 97 2.29 -6.22 -3.65
CA HIS A 97 1.59 -6.14 -2.38
C HIS A 97 1.58 -4.70 -1.87
N MET A 98 0.57 -4.34 -1.09
CA MET A 98 0.41 -3.00 -0.57
C MET A 98 0.17 -3.02 0.94
N GLY A 99 0.86 -2.16 1.66
CA GLY A 99 0.63 -1.90 3.07
C GLY A 99 0.35 -0.43 3.31
N ILE A 100 -0.51 -0.13 4.28
CA ILE A 100 -0.85 1.23 4.69
C ILE A 100 -0.74 1.31 6.20
N GLY A 101 -0.05 2.34 6.69
CA GLY A 101 0.07 2.62 8.12
C GLY A 101 -0.07 4.10 8.41
N VAL A 102 -0.59 4.41 9.59
CA VAL A 102 -0.73 5.78 10.11
C VAL A 102 -0.13 5.83 11.50
N GLY A 103 0.69 6.82 11.74
CA GLY A 103 1.26 7.11 13.06
C GLY A 103 0.92 8.54 13.49
N LYS A 104 0.96 8.78 14.81
CA LYS A 104 0.64 10.07 15.44
C LYS A 104 1.63 10.43 16.53
N GLY A 105 1.88 11.74 16.69
CA GLY A 105 2.71 12.29 17.77
C GLY A 105 4.21 12.13 17.52
N GLU A 106 5.01 12.09 18.60
CA GLU A 106 6.47 12.14 18.53
C GLU A 106 7.13 11.00 17.74
N ASN A 107 6.51 9.80 17.73
CA ASN A 107 7.01 8.64 17.00
C ASN A 107 6.18 8.33 15.75
N ALA A 108 5.46 9.33 15.22
CA ALA A 108 4.52 9.15 14.10
C ALA A 108 5.15 8.42 12.90
N ALA A 109 6.38 8.76 12.54
CA ALA A 109 7.10 8.15 11.43
C ALA A 109 7.36 6.65 11.65
N GLN A 110 7.88 6.30 12.83
CA GLN A 110 8.19 4.91 13.19
C GLN A 110 6.92 4.07 13.31
N ASP A 111 5.89 4.61 13.95
CA ASP A 111 4.61 3.92 14.14
C ASP A 111 3.89 3.71 12.80
N ALA A 112 3.92 4.72 11.91
CA ALA A 112 3.34 4.62 10.58
C ALA A 112 4.00 3.55 9.73
N VAL A 113 5.33 3.52 9.69
CA VAL A 113 6.06 2.53 8.88
C VAL A 113 5.86 1.12 9.43
N ARG A 114 5.88 0.94 10.75
CA ARG A 114 5.61 -0.36 11.37
C ARG A 114 4.19 -0.83 11.05
N ALA A 115 3.20 0.04 11.21
CA ALA A 115 1.82 -0.28 10.88
C ALA A 115 1.64 -0.62 9.37
N ALA A 116 2.39 0.01 8.48
CA ALA A 116 2.37 -0.31 7.05
C ALA A 116 2.98 -1.69 6.76
N ILE A 117 4.12 -2.01 7.40
CA ILE A 117 4.82 -3.29 7.25
C ILE A 117 4.03 -4.45 7.86
N GLU A 118 3.40 -4.20 9.02
CA GLU A 118 2.56 -5.18 9.71
C GLU A 118 1.11 -5.17 9.20
N SER A 119 0.84 -4.39 8.16
CA SER A 119 -0.51 -4.27 7.61
C SER A 119 -1.07 -5.64 7.22
N PRO A 120 -2.27 -5.99 7.67
CA PRO A 120 -2.94 -7.23 7.23
C PRO A 120 -3.18 -7.29 5.72
N LEU A 121 -3.03 -6.17 5.00
CA LEU A 121 -3.13 -6.13 3.53
C LEU A 121 -1.92 -6.74 2.84
N LEU A 122 -0.79 -6.84 3.54
CA LEU A 122 0.37 -7.59 3.07
C LEU A 122 0.12 -9.08 3.33
N GLU A 123 0.02 -9.86 2.27
CA GLU A 123 -0.11 -11.33 2.37
C GLU A 123 1.22 -11.98 2.74
N THR A 124 2.32 -11.29 2.47
CA THR A 124 3.70 -11.76 2.65
C THR A 124 4.53 -10.72 3.39
N SER A 125 5.63 -11.16 3.99
CA SER A 125 6.64 -10.25 4.53
C SER A 125 7.26 -9.41 3.41
N ILE A 126 7.67 -8.18 3.72
CA ILE A 126 8.46 -7.32 2.82
C ILE A 126 9.92 -7.77 2.74
N GLU A 127 10.33 -8.73 3.58
CA GLU A 127 11.68 -9.27 3.58
C GLU A 127 12.02 -9.87 2.21
N GLY A 128 13.14 -9.41 1.65
CA GLY A 128 13.59 -9.86 0.34
C GLY A 128 12.86 -9.22 -0.85
N ALA A 129 12.03 -8.18 -0.62
CA ALA A 129 11.47 -7.40 -1.73
C ALA A 129 12.59 -6.75 -2.55
N GLU A 130 12.49 -6.85 -3.87
CA GLU A 130 13.47 -6.30 -4.82
C GLU A 130 13.10 -4.88 -5.28
N ASN A 131 11.82 -4.56 -5.27
CA ASN A 131 11.31 -3.25 -5.69
C ASN A 131 10.31 -2.74 -4.66
N VAL A 132 10.53 -1.53 -4.16
CA VAL A 132 9.69 -0.89 -3.17
C VAL A 132 9.34 0.53 -3.61
N LEU A 133 8.06 0.84 -3.64
CA LEU A 133 7.54 2.18 -3.81
C LEU A 133 6.98 2.65 -2.46
N LEU A 134 7.59 3.67 -1.90
CA LEU A 134 7.25 4.21 -0.59
C LEU A 134 6.70 5.62 -0.75
N ASN A 135 5.45 5.83 -0.34
CA ASN A 135 4.86 7.17 -0.26
C ASN A 135 4.65 7.57 1.20
N ILE A 136 5.19 8.71 1.58
CA ILE A 136 5.06 9.25 2.93
C ILE A 136 4.27 10.55 2.83
N THR A 137 3.10 10.59 3.42
CA THR A 137 2.26 11.79 3.48
C THR A 137 2.25 12.31 4.91
N GLY A 138 2.67 13.54 5.10
CA GLY A 138 2.71 14.18 6.41
C GLY A 138 2.03 15.55 6.42
N GLY A 139 1.72 16.03 7.62
CA GLY A 139 1.22 17.38 7.85
C GLY A 139 2.35 18.43 7.82
N SER A 140 2.04 19.64 8.30
CA SER A 140 2.96 20.79 8.31
C SER A 140 4.22 20.58 9.17
N GLU A 141 4.20 19.63 10.10
CA GLU A 141 5.33 19.30 10.99
C GLU A 141 6.23 18.18 10.44
N PHE A 142 5.86 17.57 9.31
CA PHE A 142 6.63 16.52 8.68
C PHE A 142 8.02 17.00 8.24
N SER A 143 9.05 16.33 8.70
CA SER A 143 10.45 16.73 8.52
C SER A 143 11.26 15.76 7.64
N LEU A 144 12.42 16.21 7.19
CA LEU A 144 13.41 15.34 6.51
C LEU A 144 13.94 14.24 7.43
N VAL A 145 13.94 14.46 8.74
CA VAL A 145 14.37 13.45 9.72
C VAL A 145 13.37 12.29 9.73
N ASP A 146 12.07 12.59 9.82
CA ASP A 146 11.00 11.60 9.78
C ASP A 146 11.06 10.75 8.50
N MET A 147 11.29 11.41 7.36
CA MET A 147 11.46 10.72 6.08
C MET A 147 12.68 9.79 6.10
N GLY A 148 13.79 10.25 6.68
CA GLY A 148 15.02 9.47 6.83
C GLY A 148 14.81 8.23 7.70
N GLU A 149 14.08 8.36 8.80
CA GLU A 149 13.74 7.25 9.70
C GLU A 149 12.89 6.19 9.00
N VAL A 150 11.80 6.59 8.33
CA VAL A 150 10.95 5.68 7.57
C VAL A 150 11.76 4.93 6.52
N SER A 151 12.57 5.65 5.75
CA SER A 151 13.38 5.07 4.68
C SER A 151 14.43 4.09 5.21
N SER A 152 15.03 4.38 6.38
CA SER A 152 16.01 3.50 7.01
C SER A 152 15.36 2.19 7.47
N ILE A 153 14.22 2.26 8.14
CA ILE A 153 13.50 1.07 8.62
C ILE A 153 13.10 0.15 7.45
N VAL A 154 12.60 0.73 6.36
CA VAL A 154 12.25 -0.06 5.17
C VAL A 154 13.49 -0.70 4.56
N ARG A 155 14.58 0.04 4.44
CA ARG A 155 15.84 -0.45 3.85
C ARG A 155 16.43 -1.62 4.63
N ASP A 156 16.32 -1.61 5.95
CA ASP A 156 16.84 -2.68 6.80
C ASP A 156 16.05 -3.99 6.67
N LEU A 157 14.84 -3.94 6.12
CA LEU A 157 13.93 -5.09 6.00
C LEU A 157 13.90 -5.70 4.59
N VAL A 158 14.26 -4.93 3.57
CA VAL A 158 14.24 -5.39 2.18
C VAL A 158 15.60 -5.94 1.75
N SER A 159 15.70 -6.44 0.53
CA SER A 159 16.96 -6.89 -0.04
C SER A 159 18.00 -5.76 -0.08
N GLU A 160 19.28 -6.07 0.14
CA GLU A 160 20.38 -5.09 0.00
C GLU A 160 20.47 -4.47 -1.41
N GLU A 161 20.01 -5.22 -2.42
CA GLU A 161 19.97 -4.77 -3.82
C GLU A 161 18.63 -4.16 -4.22
N ALA A 162 17.70 -3.97 -3.27
CA ALA A 162 16.36 -3.48 -3.57
C ALA A 162 16.35 -2.05 -4.12
N ASN A 163 15.58 -1.85 -5.16
CA ASN A 163 15.24 -0.52 -5.67
C ASN A 163 14.17 0.10 -4.80
N ILE A 164 14.50 1.12 -4.02
CA ILE A 164 13.57 1.84 -3.17
C ILE A 164 13.34 3.23 -3.76
N ILE A 165 12.12 3.50 -4.19
CA ILE A 165 11.69 4.85 -4.59
C ILE A 165 10.87 5.43 -3.45
N VAL A 166 11.28 6.59 -2.97
CA VAL A 166 10.62 7.33 -1.89
C VAL A 166 10.02 8.60 -2.45
N GLY A 167 8.72 8.73 -2.35
CA GLY A 167 7.99 9.96 -2.61
C GLY A 167 7.43 10.55 -1.33
N THR A 168 7.26 11.85 -1.31
CA THR A 168 6.64 12.56 -0.20
C THR A 168 5.49 13.41 -0.69
N ALA A 169 4.42 13.47 0.09
CA ALA A 169 3.28 14.34 -0.14
C ALA A 169 2.98 15.15 1.13
N MET A 170 2.43 16.34 0.96
CA MET A 170 2.00 17.19 2.06
C MET A 170 0.47 17.25 2.09
N ASP A 171 -0.12 16.98 3.25
CA ASP A 171 -1.55 17.13 3.50
C ASP A 171 -1.76 17.86 4.83
N ASP A 172 -2.14 19.13 4.74
CA ASP A 172 -2.36 20.00 5.91
C ASP A 172 -3.47 19.50 6.85
N ASN A 173 -4.30 18.56 6.41
CA ASN A 173 -5.33 17.96 7.25
C ASN A 173 -4.77 16.96 8.25
N LEU A 174 -3.58 16.42 8.00
CA LEU A 174 -2.97 15.39 8.84
C LEU A 174 -2.34 15.93 10.13
N LYS A 175 -2.10 17.26 10.21
CA LYS A 175 -1.48 17.91 11.39
C LYS A 175 -0.23 17.18 11.88
N ASP A 176 -0.38 16.43 13.00
CA ASP A 176 0.65 15.62 13.69
C ASP A 176 0.63 14.13 13.28
N GLU A 177 -0.07 13.79 12.22
CA GLU A 177 -0.16 12.44 11.68
C GLU A 177 0.78 12.25 10.49
N ILE A 178 1.38 11.07 10.39
CA ILE A 178 2.13 10.61 9.22
C ILE A 178 1.45 9.35 8.69
N LYS A 179 1.23 9.35 7.39
CA LYS A 179 0.70 8.18 6.67
C LYS A 179 1.78 7.63 5.75
N VAL A 180 2.02 6.33 5.85
CA VAL A 180 2.96 5.58 5.00
C VAL A 180 2.18 4.58 4.16
N THR A 181 2.43 4.59 2.87
CA THR A 181 1.88 3.64 1.90
C THR A 181 3.01 2.98 1.14
#